data_0672d15d0e46bc6183c3062b607c02bc
#
_entry.id   0672d15d0e46bc6183c3062b607c02bc
#
_cell.length_a   1.000
_cell.length_b   1.000
_cell.length_c   1.000
_cell.angle_alpha   90.00
_cell.angle_beta   90.00
_cell.angle_gamma   90.00
#
_symmetry.space_group_name_H-M   'P 1'
#
loop_
_entity.id
_entity.type
_entity.pdbx_description
1 polymer ?
#
loop_
_entity_poly.entity_id
_entity_poly.type
_entity_poly.pdbx_seq_one_letter_code
_entity_poly.pdbx_strand_id
1 'polypeptide(L)'
;MKLSESRSLRKYVLLLILASFLLYFGGLGGYGLLEPDEGRYSEIPREMLETGDFVTPRLNYVKYFEKPVLHYWLTAASLAVFGENEFAGRFWPAILALGSVLATWILARRLYGFPAAFFSSLILATSLLHFAIGRINIIDMPLSFFLTAAMVGLWFGIDEATEEETAKTRRYLLVFY
;
A
#
# COMPACT_ATOMS: atom_id res chain seq x y z
N MET A 1 3.88 -15.18 -33.55
CA MET A 1 4.20 -15.78 -32.25
C MET A 1 4.27 -14.75 -31.12
N LYS A 2 5.08 -13.65 -31.22
CA LYS A 2 5.21 -12.62 -30.15
C LYS A 2 3.92 -11.93 -29.69
N LEU A 3 2.92 -11.71 -30.55
CA LEU A 3 1.66 -11.03 -30.19
C LEU A 3 0.70 -11.88 -29.35
N SER A 4 0.67 -13.21 -29.56
CA SER A 4 -0.18 -14.11 -28.78
C SER A 4 0.39 -14.32 -27.36
N GLU A 5 1.71 -14.37 -27.24
CA GLU A 5 2.45 -14.47 -25.98
C GLU A 5 2.23 -13.21 -25.12
N SER A 6 2.32 -12.02 -25.73
CA SER A 6 2.02 -10.75 -25.06
C SER A 6 0.59 -10.66 -24.53
N ARG A 7 -0.40 -11.18 -25.26
CA ARG A 7 -1.81 -11.21 -24.82
C ARG A 7 -2.02 -12.18 -23.65
N SER A 8 -1.35 -13.32 -23.69
CA SER A 8 -1.43 -14.30 -22.58
C SER A 8 -0.82 -13.72 -21.30
N LEU A 9 0.35 -13.09 -21.38
CA LEU A 9 1.01 -12.46 -20.23
C LEU A 9 0.14 -11.37 -19.57
N ARG A 10 -0.51 -10.52 -20.38
CA ARG A 10 -1.43 -9.48 -19.86
C ARG A 10 -2.61 -10.08 -19.11
N LYS A 11 -3.16 -11.21 -19.55
CA LYS A 11 -4.25 -11.90 -18.84
C LYS A 11 -3.84 -12.35 -17.44
N TYR A 12 -2.66 -12.92 -17.29
CA TYR A 12 -2.15 -13.34 -15.97
C TYR A 12 -1.91 -12.17 -15.03
N VAL A 13 -1.39 -11.04 -15.55
CA VAL A 13 -1.23 -9.82 -14.76
C VAL A 13 -2.59 -9.29 -14.30
N LEU A 14 -3.56 -9.21 -15.20
CA LEU A 14 -4.90 -8.76 -14.86
C LEU A 14 -5.58 -9.68 -13.85
N LEU A 15 -5.41 -11.00 -13.99
CA LEU A 15 -5.90 -11.97 -13.02
C LEU A 15 -5.24 -11.81 -11.65
N LEU A 16 -3.93 -11.59 -11.59
CA LEU A 16 -3.22 -11.32 -10.34
C LEU A 16 -3.75 -10.05 -9.66
N ILE A 17 -3.90 -8.96 -10.42
CA ILE A 17 -4.44 -7.69 -9.89
C ILE A 17 -5.87 -7.89 -9.39
N LEU A 18 -6.72 -8.52 -10.19
CA LEU A 18 -8.11 -8.77 -9.81
C LEU A 18 -8.21 -9.67 -8.57
N ALA A 19 -7.44 -10.77 -8.54
CA ALA A 19 -7.42 -11.68 -7.39
C ALA A 19 -6.92 -10.96 -6.12
N SER A 20 -5.85 -10.17 -6.22
CA SER A 20 -5.33 -9.37 -5.10
C SER A 20 -6.33 -8.31 -4.66
N PHE A 21 -7.00 -7.64 -5.60
CA PHE A 21 -8.05 -6.67 -5.29
C PHE A 21 -9.20 -7.35 -4.53
N LEU A 22 -9.71 -8.47 -5.02
CA LEU A 22 -10.77 -9.22 -4.34
C LEU A 22 -10.33 -9.71 -2.96
N LEU A 23 -9.07 -10.12 -2.81
CA LEU A 23 -8.50 -10.58 -1.55
C LEU A 23 -8.46 -9.46 -0.50
N TYR A 24 -7.97 -8.26 -0.88
CA TYR A 24 -7.84 -7.15 0.08
C TYR A 24 -9.14 -6.38 0.29
N PHE A 25 -9.98 -6.23 -0.72
CA PHE A 25 -11.21 -5.42 -0.63
C PHE A 25 -12.48 -6.25 -0.34
N GLY A 26 -12.46 -7.56 -0.62
CA GLY A 26 -13.63 -8.42 -0.39
C GLY A 26 -14.05 -8.43 1.08
N GLY A 27 -15.24 -7.90 1.39
CA GLY A 27 -15.78 -7.84 2.74
C GLY A 27 -15.02 -6.92 3.71
N LEU A 28 -14.29 -5.92 3.22
CA LEU A 28 -13.40 -5.06 4.02
C LEU A 28 -14.13 -4.29 5.13
N GLY A 29 -15.37 -3.83 4.89
CA GLY A 29 -16.23 -3.17 5.88
C GLY A 29 -17.23 -4.10 6.58
N GLY A 30 -17.11 -5.42 6.40
CA GLY A 30 -18.11 -6.38 6.88
C GLY A 30 -17.98 -6.78 8.37
N TYR A 31 -17.01 -6.27 9.09
CA TYR A 31 -16.79 -6.56 10.51
C TYR A 31 -16.31 -5.31 11.24
N GLY A 32 -16.67 -5.18 12.54
CA GLY A 32 -16.31 -4.04 13.37
C GLY A 32 -14.80 -3.82 13.50
N LEU A 33 -14.41 -2.62 13.95
CA LEU A 33 -13.00 -2.29 14.19
C LEU A 33 -12.40 -3.18 15.28
N LEU A 34 -11.19 -3.65 15.07
CA LEU A 34 -10.45 -4.46 16.04
C LEU A 34 -9.78 -3.57 17.08
N GLU A 35 -10.19 -3.74 18.33
CA GLU A 35 -9.59 -3.03 19.45
C GLU A 35 -8.21 -3.60 19.84
N PRO A 36 -7.29 -2.76 20.37
CA PRO A 36 -7.43 -1.31 20.58
C PRO A 36 -6.95 -0.45 19.41
N ASP A 37 -6.27 -1.01 18.42
CA ASP A 37 -5.49 -0.24 17.45
C ASP A 37 -6.35 0.40 16.37
N GLU A 38 -7.27 -0.35 15.74
CA GLU A 38 -8.12 0.22 14.69
C GLU A 38 -9.03 1.33 15.20
N GLY A 39 -9.57 1.19 16.43
CA GLY A 39 -10.35 2.23 17.09
C GLY A 39 -9.53 3.52 17.21
N ARG A 40 -8.32 3.42 17.75
CA ARG A 40 -7.39 4.54 17.90
C ARG A 40 -7.02 5.21 16.57
N TYR A 41 -6.65 4.42 15.58
CA TYR A 41 -6.24 4.92 14.27
C TYR A 41 -7.40 5.39 13.39
N SER A 42 -8.63 5.14 13.78
CA SER A 42 -9.83 5.68 13.15
C SER A 42 -10.34 6.93 13.86
N GLU A 43 -10.23 7.00 15.19
CA GLU A 43 -10.69 8.14 16.01
C GLU A 43 -9.84 9.39 15.76
N ILE A 44 -8.51 9.26 15.72
CA ILE A 44 -7.63 10.42 15.49
C ILE A 44 -7.95 11.14 14.17
N PRO A 45 -8.08 10.46 13.00
CA PRO A 45 -8.50 11.09 11.75
C PRO A 45 -9.93 11.67 11.81
N ARG A 46 -10.84 11.05 12.54
CA ARG A 46 -12.21 11.57 12.76
C ARG A 46 -12.16 12.91 13.49
N GLU A 47 -11.39 12.99 14.59
CA GLU A 47 -11.20 14.26 15.31
C GLU A 47 -10.49 15.33 14.46
N MET A 48 -9.55 14.96 13.57
CA MET A 48 -8.95 15.89 12.62
C MET A 48 -9.98 16.51 11.67
N LEU A 49 -10.92 15.69 11.18
CA LEU A 49 -12.02 16.18 10.32
C LEU A 49 -13.00 17.07 11.10
N GLU A 50 -13.35 16.69 12.32
CA GLU A 50 -14.27 17.44 13.17
C GLU A 50 -13.70 18.81 13.57
N THR A 51 -12.43 18.85 13.96
CA THR A 51 -11.77 20.08 14.47
C THR A 51 -11.15 20.95 13.37
N GLY A 52 -10.90 20.38 12.19
CA GLY A 52 -10.13 21.04 11.12
C GLY A 52 -8.61 21.16 11.42
N ASP A 53 -8.12 20.58 12.52
CA ASP A 53 -6.71 20.60 12.91
C ASP A 53 -6.00 19.32 12.40
N PHE A 54 -5.42 19.39 11.20
CA PHE A 54 -4.68 18.29 10.60
C PHE A 54 -3.19 18.24 11.01
N VAL A 55 -2.73 19.19 11.84
CA VAL A 55 -1.33 19.27 12.27
C VAL A 55 -1.14 18.60 13.62
N THR A 56 -2.09 18.77 14.53
CA THR A 56 -2.01 18.27 15.90
C THR A 56 -2.89 17.04 16.08
N PRO A 57 -2.36 15.80 15.96
CA PRO A 57 -3.13 14.59 16.22
C PRO A 57 -3.67 14.60 17.66
N ARG A 58 -4.93 14.22 17.81
CA ARG A 58 -5.59 14.09 19.13
C ARG A 58 -6.29 12.74 19.21
N LEU A 59 -6.33 12.19 20.40
CA LEU A 59 -7.12 11.01 20.73
C LEU A 59 -7.99 11.34 21.95
N ASN A 60 -9.29 11.29 21.82
CA ASN A 60 -10.25 11.78 22.81
C ASN A 60 -9.93 13.25 23.21
N TYR A 61 -9.63 14.08 22.19
CA TYR A 61 -9.26 15.50 22.31
C TYR A 61 -7.94 15.78 23.08
N VAL A 62 -7.21 14.74 23.49
CA VAL A 62 -5.87 14.85 24.10
C VAL A 62 -4.80 14.69 23.02
N LYS A 63 -3.77 15.55 23.02
CA LYS A 63 -2.66 15.53 22.06
C LYS A 63 -1.96 14.16 22.05
N TYR A 64 -1.77 13.59 20.85
CA TYR A 64 -1.25 12.27 20.64
C TYR A 64 -0.18 12.26 19.53
N PHE A 65 1.10 12.31 19.90
CA PHE A 65 2.24 12.42 18.98
C PHE A 65 3.08 11.13 18.85
N GLU A 66 2.51 9.98 19.13
CA GLU A 66 3.27 8.72 19.14
C GLU A 66 3.59 8.18 17.75
N LYS A 67 2.85 8.58 16.72
CA LYS A 67 2.96 8.02 15.37
C LYS A 67 3.04 9.10 14.30
N PRO A 68 3.67 8.80 13.14
CA PRO A 68 3.71 9.72 11.99
C PRO A 68 2.31 10.06 11.48
N VAL A 69 2.10 11.35 11.18
CA VAL A 69 0.79 11.91 10.82
C VAL A 69 0.26 11.46 9.46
N LEU A 70 1.12 11.01 8.55
CA LEU A 70 0.74 10.60 7.20
C LEU A 70 -0.38 9.54 7.18
N HIS A 71 -0.30 8.55 8.07
CA HIS A 71 -1.34 7.52 8.18
C HIS A 71 -2.71 8.12 8.55
N TYR A 72 -2.73 9.08 9.48
CA TYR A 72 -3.95 9.78 9.87
C TYR A 72 -4.52 10.61 8.72
N TRP A 73 -3.70 11.31 7.96
CA TRP A 73 -4.16 12.07 6.79
C TRP A 73 -4.77 11.18 5.71
N LEU A 74 -4.16 10.04 5.43
CA LEU A 74 -4.70 9.08 4.49
C LEU A 74 -6.07 8.56 4.96
N THR A 75 -6.18 8.18 6.24
CA THR A 75 -7.44 7.71 6.82
C THR A 75 -8.49 8.84 6.87
N ALA A 76 -8.11 10.06 7.23
CA ALA A 76 -9.02 11.21 7.19
C ALA A 76 -9.58 11.46 5.78
N ALA A 77 -8.72 11.36 4.76
CA ALA A 77 -9.15 11.53 3.36
C ALA A 77 -10.18 10.46 2.96
N SER A 78 -9.99 9.20 3.35
CA SER A 78 -10.98 8.15 3.06
C SER A 78 -12.27 8.31 3.86
N LEU A 79 -12.19 8.72 5.13
CA LEU A 79 -13.38 9.04 5.93
C LEU A 79 -14.18 10.20 5.33
N ALA A 80 -13.51 11.23 4.83
CA ALA A 80 -14.15 12.36 4.16
C ALA A 80 -14.88 11.96 2.86
N VAL A 81 -14.37 10.96 2.13
CA VAL A 81 -14.94 10.52 0.84
C VAL A 81 -16.02 9.46 1.03
N PHE A 82 -15.79 8.46 1.88
CA PHE A 82 -16.66 7.29 2.03
C PHE A 82 -17.56 7.36 3.28
N GLY A 83 -17.40 8.39 4.10
CA GLY A 83 -18.08 8.52 5.39
C GLY A 83 -17.38 7.73 6.50
N GLU A 84 -17.87 7.91 7.73
CA GLU A 84 -17.35 7.26 8.94
C GLU A 84 -17.84 5.81 9.00
N ASN A 85 -17.02 4.89 8.49
CA ASN A 85 -17.29 3.45 8.50
C ASN A 85 -15.99 2.64 8.44
N GLU A 86 -16.09 1.35 8.70
CA GLU A 86 -14.95 0.43 8.78
C GLU A 86 -14.24 0.27 7.43
N PHE A 87 -14.98 0.34 6.31
CA PHE A 87 -14.40 0.30 4.98
C PHE A 87 -13.48 1.49 4.74
N ALA A 88 -13.92 2.70 5.11
CA ALA A 88 -13.14 3.92 4.94
C ALA A 88 -11.85 3.88 5.78
N GLY A 89 -11.90 3.38 7.01
CA GLY A 89 -10.73 3.21 7.85
C GLY A 89 -9.68 2.27 7.23
N ARG A 90 -10.12 1.17 6.61
CA ARG A 90 -9.26 0.12 6.04
C ARG A 90 -8.88 0.33 4.57
N PHE A 91 -9.43 1.35 3.93
CA PHE A 91 -9.24 1.59 2.49
C PHE A 91 -7.76 1.74 2.10
N TRP A 92 -7.01 2.57 2.83
CA TRP A 92 -5.60 2.82 2.50
C TRP A 92 -4.68 1.64 2.80
N PRO A 93 -4.76 0.92 3.92
CA PRO A 93 -4.05 -0.34 4.08
C PRO A 93 -4.27 -1.31 2.92
N ALA A 94 -5.51 -1.48 2.43
CA ALA A 94 -5.81 -2.35 1.30
C ALA A 94 -5.18 -1.88 -0.03
N ILE A 95 -5.23 -0.58 -0.31
CA ILE A 95 -4.55 0.03 -1.48
C ILE A 95 -3.04 -0.17 -1.41
N LEU A 96 -2.43 0.08 -0.24
CA LEU A 96 -0.98 -0.02 -0.07
C LEU A 96 -0.51 -1.48 -0.08
N ALA A 97 -1.31 -2.43 0.41
CA ALA A 97 -1.06 -3.85 0.26
C ALA A 97 -1.03 -4.26 -1.22
N LEU A 98 -2.02 -3.84 -2.00
CA LEU A 98 -2.03 -4.04 -3.46
C LEU A 98 -0.80 -3.38 -4.12
N GLY A 99 -0.43 -2.17 -3.69
CA GLY A 99 0.77 -1.47 -4.13
C GLY A 99 2.05 -2.25 -3.87
N SER A 100 2.18 -2.91 -2.71
CA SER A 100 3.33 -3.77 -2.36
C SER A 100 3.42 -4.99 -3.28
N VAL A 101 2.29 -5.62 -3.60
CA VAL A 101 2.21 -6.73 -4.57
C VAL A 101 2.69 -6.28 -5.96
N LEU A 102 2.25 -5.10 -6.40
CA LEU A 102 2.66 -4.53 -7.68
C LEU A 102 4.14 -4.13 -7.70
N ALA A 103 4.65 -3.54 -6.61
CA ALA A 103 6.08 -3.21 -6.48
C ALA A 103 6.96 -4.47 -6.57
N THR A 104 6.55 -5.54 -5.89
CA THR A 104 7.19 -6.86 -5.97
C THR A 104 7.15 -7.43 -7.39
N TRP A 105 5.99 -7.32 -8.06
CA TRP A 105 5.86 -7.71 -9.47
C TRP A 105 6.87 -6.97 -10.36
N ILE A 106 6.93 -5.65 -10.25
CA ILE A 106 7.78 -4.80 -11.08
C ILE A 106 9.25 -5.20 -10.91
N LEU A 107 9.72 -5.32 -9.67
CA LEU A 107 11.09 -5.69 -9.37
C LEU A 107 11.43 -7.11 -9.83
N ALA A 108 10.63 -8.10 -9.45
CA ALA A 108 10.87 -9.49 -9.80
C ALA A 108 10.78 -9.71 -11.33
N ARG A 109 9.91 -8.97 -12.02
CA ARG A 109 9.82 -9.00 -13.50
C ARG A 109 11.09 -8.52 -14.16
N ARG A 110 11.70 -7.49 -13.63
CA ARG A 110 12.96 -6.93 -14.12
C ARG A 110 14.14 -7.88 -13.85
N LEU A 111 14.22 -8.44 -12.66
CA LEU A 111 15.34 -9.28 -12.22
C LEU A 111 15.33 -10.70 -12.81
N TYR A 112 14.16 -11.35 -12.78
CA TYR A 112 14.06 -12.81 -12.97
C TYR A 112 13.03 -13.22 -14.05
N GLY A 113 12.34 -12.25 -14.63
CA GLY A 113 11.37 -12.51 -15.70
C GLY A 113 9.95 -12.81 -15.18
N PHE A 114 9.08 -13.25 -16.13
CA PHE A 114 7.64 -13.38 -15.86
C PHE A 114 7.29 -14.43 -14.79
N PRO A 115 7.80 -15.67 -14.82
CA PRO A 115 7.39 -16.68 -13.85
C PRO A 115 7.72 -16.26 -12.41
N ALA A 116 8.92 -15.74 -12.19
CA ALA A 116 9.34 -15.27 -10.87
C ALA A 116 8.45 -14.11 -10.37
N ALA A 117 8.15 -13.14 -11.24
CA ALA A 117 7.27 -12.03 -10.90
C ALA A 117 5.86 -12.50 -10.49
N PHE A 118 5.30 -13.44 -11.25
CA PHE A 118 3.97 -13.97 -10.95
C PHE A 118 3.92 -14.70 -9.60
N PHE A 119 4.84 -15.63 -9.39
CA PHE A 119 4.83 -16.42 -8.16
C PHE A 119 5.23 -15.61 -6.93
N SER A 120 6.23 -14.72 -7.00
CA SER A 120 6.61 -13.88 -5.87
C SER A 120 5.49 -12.95 -5.43
N SER A 121 4.79 -12.33 -6.40
CA SER A 121 3.65 -11.47 -6.12
C SER A 121 2.46 -12.25 -5.54
N LEU A 122 2.20 -13.44 -6.07
CA LEU A 122 1.13 -14.31 -5.55
C LEU A 122 1.44 -14.77 -4.12
N ILE A 123 2.67 -15.20 -3.85
CA ILE A 123 3.12 -15.60 -2.51
C ILE A 123 2.98 -14.43 -1.53
N LEU A 124 3.41 -13.22 -1.92
CA LEU A 124 3.25 -12.05 -1.07
C LEU A 124 1.76 -11.75 -0.81
N ALA A 125 0.94 -11.72 -1.86
CA ALA A 125 -0.48 -11.41 -1.75
C ALA A 125 -1.24 -12.39 -0.83
N THR A 126 -0.83 -13.67 -0.83
CA THR A 126 -1.45 -14.74 -0.03
C THR A 126 -0.73 -15.02 1.29
N SER A 127 0.39 -14.34 1.57
CA SER A 127 1.07 -14.42 2.87
C SER A 127 0.15 -13.96 3.99
N LEU A 128 -0.03 -14.79 5.01
CA LEU A 128 -0.99 -14.54 6.09
C LEU A 128 -0.76 -13.18 6.77
N LEU A 129 0.47 -12.84 7.08
CA LEU A 129 0.79 -11.58 7.74
C LEU A 129 0.47 -10.39 6.83
N HIS A 130 0.93 -10.42 5.57
CA HIS A 130 0.68 -9.34 4.61
C HIS A 130 -0.81 -9.17 4.33
N PHE A 131 -1.55 -10.27 4.21
CA PHE A 131 -3.00 -10.26 4.08
C PHE A 131 -3.67 -9.61 5.29
N ALA A 132 -3.29 -10.01 6.50
CA ALA A 132 -3.88 -9.49 7.74
C ALA A 132 -3.65 -7.98 7.90
N ILE A 133 -2.39 -7.51 7.83
CA ILE A 133 -2.05 -6.08 8.00
C ILE A 133 -2.59 -5.20 6.86
N GLY A 134 -2.80 -5.78 5.66
CA GLY A 134 -3.44 -5.08 4.54
C GLY A 134 -4.95 -4.88 4.69
N ARG A 135 -5.58 -5.49 5.69
CA ARG A 135 -7.03 -5.42 5.94
C ARG A 135 -7.41 -4.82 7.28
N ILE A 136 -6.42 -4.32 8.01
CA ILE A 136 -6.58 -3.70 9.33
C ILE A 136 -6.06 -2.27 9.26
N ASN A 137 -6.76 -1.34 9.90
CA ASN A 137 -6.34 0.07 9.94
C ASN A 137 -5.21 0.27 10.96
N ILE A 138 -4.00 -0.12 10.59
CA ILE A 138 -2.78 0.04 11.37
C ILE A 138 -1.64 0.59 10.51
N ILE A 139 -0.63 1.16 11.16
CA ILE A 139 0.48 1.84 10.49
C ILE A 139 1.46 0.89 9.78
N ASP A 140 1.43 -0.41 10.09
CA ASP A 140 2.41 -1.39 9.60
C ASP A 140 2.36 -1.56 8.08
N MET A 141 1.16 -1.54 7.47
CA MET A 141 1.05 -1.66 6.02
C MET A 141 1.57 -0.42 5.28
N PRO A 142 1.24 0.84 5.64
CA PRO A 142 1.91 2.03 5.11
C PRO A 142 3.43 1.96 5.24
N LEU A 143 3.95 1.61 6.40
CA LEU A 143 5.40 1.49 6.62
C LEU A 143 6.02 0.44 5.69
N SER A 144 5.43 -0.75 5.61
CA SER A 144 5.88 -1.84 4.74
C SER A 144 5.88 -1.45 3.27
N PHE A 145 4.81 -0.78 2.80
CA PHE A 145 4.71 -0.31 1.43
C PHE A 145 5.78 0.73 1.08
N PHE A 146 5.91 1.79 1.89
CA PHE A 146 6.87 2.86 1.59
C PHE A 146 8.32 2.36 1.67
N LEU A 147 8.63 1.47 2.61
CA LEU A 147 9.95 0.85 2.67
C LEU A 147 10.22 -0.02 1.44
N THR A 148 9.24 -0.83 1.01
CA THR A 148 9.35 -1.62 -0.22
C THR A 148 9.54 -0.73 -1.45
N ALA A 149 8.74 0.32 -1.58
CA ALA A 149 8.85 1.26 -2.69
C ALA A 149 10.21 1.97 -2.72
N ALA A 150 10.72 2.39 -1.56
CA ALA A 150 12.04 2.99 -1.43
C ALA A 150 13.15 2.02 -1.87
N MET A 151 13.11 0.76 -1.43
CA MET A 151 14.09 -0.26 -1.83
C MET A 151 14.03 -0.57 -3.33
N VAL A 152 12.83 -0.65 -3.90
CA VAL A 152 12.64 -0.83 -5.36
C VAL A 152 13.18 0.38 -6.12
N GLY A 153 12.90 1.60 -5.63
CA GLY A 153 13.41 2.84 -6.20
C GLY A 153 14.94 2.91 -6.17
N LEU A 154 15.54 2.56 -5.02
CA LEU A 154 17.00 2.50 -4.86
C LEU A 154 17.63 1.50 -5.86
N TRP A 155 17.05 0.30 -5.97
CA TRP A 155 17.56 -0.72 -6.88
C TRP A 155 17.56 -0.23 -8.34
N PHE A 156 16.44 0.34 -8.81
CA PHE A 156 16.36 0.90 -10.17
C PHE A 156 17.31 2.07 -10.37
N GLY A 157 17.50 2.91 -9.36
CA GLY A 157 18.44 4.03 -9.39
C GLY A 157 19.88 3.58 -9.58
N ILE A 158 20.29 2.49 -8.89
CA ILE A 158 21.64 1.92 -9.01
C ILE A 158 21.82 1.21 -10.37
N ASP A 159 20.83 0.41 -10.80
CA ASP A 159 20.87 -0.34 -12.06
C ASP A 159 21.04 0.60 -13.27
N GLU A 160 20.32 1.72 -13.29
CA GLU A 160 20.43 2.70 -14.37
C GLU A 160 21.65 3.63 -14.28
N ALA A 161 22.16 3.91 -13.08
CA ALA A 161 23.37 4.71 -12.92
C ALA A 161 24.63 4.04 -13.49
N THR A 162 24.57 2.72 -13.67
CA THR A 162 25.68 1.93 -14.24
C THR A 162 25.75 2.06 -15.77
N GLU A 163 24.70 2.51 -16.44
CA GLU A 163 24.63 2.57 -17.90
C GLU A 163 24.78 3.98 -18.50
N GLU A 164 24.37 5.04 -17.82
CA GLU A 164 24.58 6.47 -18.14
C GLU A 164 23.73 7.33 -17.19
N GLU A 165 24.24 8.53 -16.83
CA GLU A 165 23.55 9.48 -15.95
C GLU A 165 22.29 10.05 -16.61
N THR A 166 21.17 9.35 -16.52
CA THR A 166 19.92 9.69 -17.19
C THR A 166 18.91 10.31 -16.21
N ALA A 167 17.99 11.13 -16.73
CA ALA A 167 16.86 11.70 -16.00
C ALA A 167 16.00 10.63 -15.28
N LYS A 168 16.07 9.36 -15.71
CA LYS A 168 15.39 8.21 -15.09
C LYS A 168 16.00 7.84 -13.75
N THR A 169 17.34 7.75 -13.66
CA THR A 169 18.08 7.48 -12.40
C THR A 169 17.63 8.44 -11.31
N ARG A 170 17.53 9.74 -11.63
CA ARG A 170 17.08 10.75 -10.69
C ARG A 170 15.67 10.50 -10.18
N ARG A 171 14.73 10.01 -11.02
CA ARG A 171 13.36 9.70 -10.61
C ARG A 171 13.28 8.54 -9.62
N TYR A 172 14.06 7.47 -9.83
CA TYR A 172 14.09 6.34 -8.92
C TYR A 172 14.72 6.68 -7.57
N LEU A 173 15.78 7.50 -7.58
CA LEU A 173 16.38 7.98 -6.34
C LEU A 173 15.42 8.88 -5.55
N LEU A 174 14.56 9.67 -6.21
CA LEU A 174 13.53 10.48 -5.54
C LEU A 174 12.45 9.62 -4.84
N VAL A 175 12.21 8.39 -5.31
CA VAL A 175 11.31 7.45 -4.62
C VAL A 175 11.97 6.85 -3.38
N PHE A 176 13.30 6.74 -3.39
CA PHE A 176 14.08 6.24 -2.26
C PHE A 176 14.16 7.27 -1.11
N TYR A 177 14.30 8.57 -1.41
CA TYR A 177 14.34 9.66 -0.43
C TYR A 177 12.94 10.17 -0.05
#